data_4dc4453650be4947a6363926f7b71d41
#
_entry.id   4dc4453650be4947a6363926f7b71d41
#
_cell.length_a   1.000
_cell.length_b   1.000
_cell.length_c   1.000
_cell.angle_alpha   90.00
_cell.angle_beta   90.00
_cell.angle_gamma   90.00
#
_symmetry.space_group_name_H-M   'P 1'
#
loop_
_entity.id
_entity.type
_entity.pdbx_description
1 polymer ?
#
loop_
_entity_poly.entity_id
_entity_poly.type
_entity_poly.pdbx_seq_one_letter_code
_entity_poly.pdbx_strand_id
1 'polypeptide(L)'
;MTILKWVGIVGAAGVAIALLVLAYLVASTDQRLGAQLAAIRAAGEPLSWGDLVAKAVPPEKNAAVFLRRAESDLEAIFKELSPIWDRRDYYDRPLSAEEQKAVKAAFDAYPKVMPLLEQAAACQEFDREIDYATVASDLEGTLFDPTGKHRTVARVLTLRVYYLLSKSQYDEALRDSILLLRLARHFEREPMTLGYLVGVACKGMGLDAANNVLQAGPVSKELRKELDAELARHDNLDGYRWAMRTERVYGLTQYAAIPARNVWPIRAQWNYDESKYLELMDMNLKCVSLPYTEVRASRQKIYAGLHSRFCVLASLVFPAIQSTYDATMRTKASARCLRVINALQARVPPGSDAVPKLSELGLPAEATTDPFTDKPLVVKKLPDGWLVYSVGEDLEDSGGAVDSSSGKPKDYGLGPPSAKPKKPTK
;
A
#
# COMPACT_ATOMS: atom_id res chain seq x y z
N MET A 1 -66.31 -21.77 -20.35
CA MET A 1 -66.16 -20.49 -19.62
C MET A 1 -65.53 -20.61 -18.22
N THR A 2 -65.75 -21.71 -17.49
CA THR A 2 -65.31 -21.88 -16.09
C THR A 2 -63.78 -22.06 -15.96
N ILE A 3 -63.13 -22.85 -16.81
CA ILE A 3 -61.65 -23.10 -16.78
C ILE A 3 -60.87 -21.83 -17.05
N LEU A 4 -61.28 -21.01 -18.01
CA LEU A 4 -60.62 -19.74 -18.34
C LEU A 4 -60.65 -18.72 -17.18
N LYS A 5 -61.74 -18.71 -16.41
CA LYS A 5 -61.87 -17.88 -15.19
C LYS A 5 -60.93 -18.35 -14.08
N TRP A 6 -60.79 -19.66 -13.88
CA TRP A 6 -59.86 -20.21 -12.88
C TRP A 6 -58.40 -19.99 -13.25
N VAL A 7 -58.02 -20.11 -14.53
CA VAL A 7 -56.67 -19.77 -15.03
C VAL A 7 -56.37 -18.29 -14.79
N GLY A 8 -57.32 -17.38 -15.05
CA GLY A 8 -57.19 -15.96 -14.77
C GLY A 8 -56.99 -15.63 -13.27
N ILE A 9 -57.76 -16.30 -12.39
CA ILE A 9 -57.65 -16.11 -10.93
C ILE A 9 -56.30 -16.62 -10.40
N VAL A 10 -55.85 -17.80 -10.82
CA VAL A 10 -54.57 -18.37 -10.43
C VAL A 10 -53.42 -17.51 -10.95
N GLY A 11 -53.50 -17.01 -12.19
CA GLY A 11 -52.53 -16.08 -12.74
C GLY A 11 -52.45 -14.75 -11.98
N ALA A 12 -53.61 -14.16 -11.64
CA ALA A 12 -53.69 -12.92 -10.84
C ALA A 12 -53.15 -13.13 -9.42
N ALA A 13 -53.43 -14.25 -8.77
CA ALA A 13 -52.89 -14.60 -7.46
C ALA A 13 -51.37 -14.80 -7.52
N GLY A 14 -50.83 -15.44 -8.57
CA GLY A 14 -49.40 -15.58 -8.78
C GLY A 14 -48.68 -14.24 -8.94
N VAL A 15 -49.25 -13.32 -9.72
CA VAL A 15 -48.72 -11.95 -9.87
C VAL A 15 -48.77 -11.17 -8.56
N ALA A 16 -49.90 -11.28 -7.81
CA ALA A 16 -50.00 -10.61 -6.50
C ALA A 16 -48.97 -11.13 -5.50
N ILE A 17 -48.73 -12.44 -5.43
CA ILE A 17 -47.70 -13.04 -4.59
C ILE A 17 -46.31 -12.55 -5.02
N ALA A 18 -45.98 -12.51 -6.32
CA ALA A 18 -44.71 -12.02 -6.83
C ALA A 18 -44.48 -10.55 -6.46
N LEU A 19 -45.50 -9.70 -6.57
CA LEU A 19 -45.43 -8.29 -6.16
C LEU A 19 -45.20 -8.13 -4.65
N LEU A 20 -45.90 -8.97 -3.81
CA LEU A 20 -45.68 -8.96 -2.36
C LEU A 20 -44.26 -9.41 -1.99
N VAL A 21 -43.73 -10.44 -2.64
CA VAL A 21 -42.33 -10.89 -2.45
C VAL A 21 -41.35 -9.80 -2.84
N LEU A 22 -41.55 -9.15 -3.98
CA LEU A 22 -40.69 -8.03 -4.42
C LEU A 22 -40.77 -6.84 -3.45
N ALA A 23 -41.97 -6.47 -2.98
CA ALA A 23 -42.16 -5.43 -1.99
C ALA A 23 -41.42 -5.75 -0.67
N TYR A 24 -41.52 -7.00 -0.20
CA TYR A 24 -40.77 -7.47 0.96
C TYR A 24 -39.26 -7.41 0.76
N LEU A 25 -38.73 -7.82 -0.40
CA LEU A 25 -37.32 -7.76 -0.72
C LEU A 25 -36.82 -6.33 -0.74
N VAL A 26 -37.55 -5.40 -1.33
CA VAL A 26 -37.19 -3.97 -1.31
C VAL A 26 -37.18 -3.45 0.13
N ALA A 27 -38.23 -3.68 0.90
CA ALA A 27 -38.32 -3.19 2.27
C ALA A 27 -37.21 -3.77 3.17
N SER A 28 -36.93 -5.07 3.06
CA SER A 28 -35.90 -5.73 3.88
C SER A 28 -34.48 -5.27 3.52
N THR A 29 -34.20 -5.05 2.23
CA THR A 29 -32.88 -4.53 1.79
C THR A 29 -32.72 -3.07 2.14
N ASP A 30 -33.76 -2.23 2.05
CA ASP A 30 -33.75 -0.83 2.50
C ASP A 30 -33.45 -0.75 4.01
N GLN A 31 -34.13 -1.57 4.81
CA GLN A 31 -33.93 -1.59 6.27
C GLN A 31 -32.49 -2.00 6.63
N ARG A 32 -31.96 -3.05 5.99
CA ARG A 32 -30.60 -3.54 6.23
C ARG A 32 -29.55 -2.49 5.86
N LEU A 33 -29.64 -1.94 4.65
CA LEU A 33 -28.72 -0.90 4.19
C LEU A 33 -28.80 0.35 5.07
N GLY A 34 -30.03 0.80 5.40
CA GLY A 34 -30.24 1.94 6.29
C GLY A 34 -29.63 1.74 7.68
N ALA A 35 -29.76 0.52 8.25
CA ALA A 35 -29.13 0.19 9.53
C ALA A 35 -27.58 0.22 9.48
N GLN A 36 -26.99 -0.30 8.39
CA GLN A 36 -25.54 -0.26 8.19
C GLN A 36 -25.02 1.17 8.07
N LEU A 37 -25.65 2.02 7.24
CA LEU A 37 -25.28 3.42 7.08
C LEU A 37 -25.44 4.22 8.39
N ALA A 38 -26.51 3.92 9.15
CA ALA A 38 -26.72 4.54 10.46
C ALA A 38 -25.63 4.13 11.47
N ALA A 39 -25.23 2.87 11.48
CA ALA A 39 -24.13 2.38 12.34
C ALA A 39 -22.79 3.03 12.01
N ILE A 40 -22.45 3.18 10.72
CA ILE A 40 -21.23 3.83 10.26
C ILE A 40 -21.24 5.31 10.69
N ARG A 41 -22.37 6.01 10.51
CA ARG A 41 -22.54 7.42 10.94
C ARG A 41 -22.42 7.57 12.46
N ALA A 42 -23.02 6.65 13.23
CA ALA A 42 -22.95 6.65 14.69
C ALA A 42 -21.53 6.41 15.20
N ALA A 43 -20.69 5.69 14.45
CA ALA A 43 -19.28 5.48 14.72
C ALA A 43 -18.39 6.70 14.35
N GLY A 44 -18.96 7.79 13.81
CA GLY A 44 -18.20 8.96 13.33
C GLY A 44 -17.37 8.70 12.08
N GLU A 45 -17.68 7.61 11.35
CA GLU A 45 -16.97 7.22 10.15
C GLU A 45 -17.55 7.92 8.90
N PRO A 46 -16.70 8.31 7.92
CA PRO A 46 -17.14 9.05 6.75
C PRO A 46 -18.03 8.21 5.82
N LEU A 47 -19.08 8.83 5.30
CA LEU A 47 -20.00 8.28 4.30
C LEU A 47 -20.04 9.11 3.02
N SER A 48 -19.50 10.32 3.04
CA SER A 48 -19.46 11.24 1.89
C SER A 48 -18.11 11.94 1.81
N TRP A 49 -17.79 12.51 0.65
CA TRP A 49 -16.59 13.33 0.47
C TRP A 49 -16.57 14.55 1.41
N GLY A 50 -17.74 15.13 1.71
CA GLY A 50 -17.86 16.24 2.66
C GLY A 50 -17.42 15.86 4.09
N ASP A 51 -17.56 14.60 4.49
CA ASP A 51 -17.14 14.13 5.81
C ASP A 51 -15.60 13.99 5.93
N LEU A 52 -14.88 14.07 4.80
CA LEU A 52 -13.41 13.97 4.74
C LEU A 52 -12.72 15.34 4.79
N VAL A 53 -13.47 16.44 4.77
CA VAL A 53 -12.91 17.79 4.84
C VAL A 53 -12.17 17.96 6.16
N ALA A 54 -10.86 18.01 6.09
CA ALA A 54 -9.99 18.23 7.25
C ALA A 54 -9.80 19.73 7.52
N LYS A 55 -9.30 20.04 8.72
CA LYS A 55 -8.84 21.40 9.04
C LYS A 55 -7.63 21.72 8.17
N ALA A 56 -7.61 22.92 7.57
CA ALA A 56 -6.50 23.37 6.74
C ALA A 56 -5.15 23.26 7.49
N VAL A 57 -4.16 22.69 6.82
CA VAL A 57 -2.79 22.55 7.33
C VAL A 57 -1.99 23.81 6.96
N PRO A 58 -1.30 24.45 7.91
CA PRO A 58 -0.42 25.57 7.60
C PRO A 58 0.64 25.19 6.55
N PRO A 59 0.89 26.03 5.55
CA PRO A 59 1.80 25.71 4.43
C PRO A 59 3.20 25.25 4.86
N GLU A 60 3.74 25.82 5.94
CA GLU A 60 5.07 25.49 6.47
C GLU A 60 5.11 24.12 7.18
N LYS A 61 3.95 23.52 7.51
CA LYS A 61 3.82 22.20 8.13
C LYS A 61 3.31 21.13 7.15
N ASN A 62 3.01 21.52 5.91
CA ASN A 62 2.40 20.68 4.90
C ASN A 62 3.42 20.18 3.87
N ALA A 63 3.73 18.89 3.91
CA ALA A 63 4.69 18.26 2.98
C ALA A 63 4.30 18.46 1.50
N ALA A 64 3.00 18.47 1.18
CA ALA A 64 2.52 18.62 -0.18
C ALA A 64 2.92 19.97 -0.81
N VAL A 65 3.09 21.02 -0.02
CA VAL A 65 3.52 22.35 -0.49
C VAL A 65 4.96 22.30 -1.00
N PHE A 66 5.86 21.64 -0.26
CA PHE A 66 7.28 21.53 -0.65
C PHE A 66 7.44 20.59 -1.85
N LEU A 67 6.70 19.49 -1.89
CA LEU A 67 6.69 18.56 -3.03
C LEU A 67 6.21 19.26 -4.31
N ARG A 68 5.16 20.07 -4.24
CA ARG A 68 4.64 20.86 -5.36
C ARG A 68 5.69 21.87 -5.87
N ARG A 69 6.48 22.47 -4.97
CA ARG A 69 7.57 23.38 -5.35
C ARG A 69 8.74 22.68 -6.03
N ALA A 70 8.97 21.40 -5.73
CA ALA A 70 10.04 20.60 -6.33
C ALA A 70 9.60 19.91 -7.63
N GLU A 71 8.31 19.91 -7.96
CA GLU A 71 7.70 19.06 -8.99
C GLU A 71 8.32 19.23 -10.37
N SER A 72 8.40 20.47 -10.88
CA SER A 72 8.95 20.76 -12.21
C SER A 72 10.41 20.33 -12.34
N ASP A 73 11.20 20.57 -11.29
CA ASP A 73 12.62 20.22 -11.29
C ASP A 73 12.80 18.69 -11.20
N LEU A 74 11.97 18.01 -10.42
CA LEU A 74 11.94 16.54 -10.35
C LEU A 74 11.57 15.88 -11.67
N GLU A 75 10.58 16.43 -12.38
CA GLU A 75 10.20 15.96 -13.70
C GLU A 75 11.32 16.14 -14.73
N ALA A 76 12.03 17.28 -14.68
CA ALA A 76 13.18 17.54 -15.53
C ALA A 76 14.31 16.55 -15.25
N ILE A 77 14.70 16.35 -13.96
CA ILE A 77 15.69 15.34 -13.56
C ILE A 77 15.27 13.95 -14.04
N PHE A 78 14.02 13.57 -13.81
CA PHE A 78 13.54 12.24 -14.20
C PHE A 78 13.59 12.04 -15.72
N LYS A 79 13.21 13.06 -16.51
CA LYS A 79 13.29 13.02 -17.97
C LYS A 79 14.72 12.81 -18.46
N GLU A 80 15.70 13.48 -17.86
CA GLU A 80 17.13 13.30 -18.18
C GLU A 80 17.64 11.91 -17.80
N LEU A 81 17.16 11.36 -16.66
CA LEU A 81 17.64 10.08 -16.11
C LEU A 81 16.79 8.87 -16.55
N SER A 82 15.69 9.07 -17.28
CA SER A 82 14.80 7.97 -17.73
C SER A 82 15.53 6.89 -18.53
N PRO A 83 16.57 7.17 -19.38
CA PRO A 83 17.30 6.12 -20.07
C PRO A 83 18.02 5.15 -19.14
N ILE A 84 18.45 5.62 -17.97
CA ILE A 84 19.08 4.78 -16.94
C ILE A 84 18.01 3.95 -16.25
N TRP A 85 16.89 4.60 -15.88
CA TRP A 85 15.77 3.96 -15.21
C TRP A 85 15.14 2.85 -16.04
N ASP A 86 14.90 3.09 -17.33
CA ASP A 86 14.17 2.19 -18.21
C ASP A 86 14.92 0.88 -18.51
N ARG A 87 16.24 0.87 -18.44
CA ARG A 87 17.04 -0.35 -18.59
C ARG A 87 16.90 -1.29 -17.42
N ARG A 88 16.61 -0.80 -16.21
CA ARG A 88 16.39 -1.58 -14.98
C ARG A 88 17.54 -2.49 -14.56
N ASP A 89 18.73 -2.37 -15.16
CA ASP A 89 19.90 -3.19 -14.83
C ASP A 89 20.79 -2.57 -13.73
N TYR A 90 20.53 -1.32 -13.36
CA TYR A 90 21.22 -0.63 -12.28
C TYR A 90 20.98 -1.24 -10.88
N TYR A 91 19.98 -2.14 -10.76
CA TYR A 91 19.80 -2.96 -9.56
C TYR A 91 20.82 -4.09 -9.45
N ASP A 92 21.34 -4.57 -10.59
CA ASP A 92 22.18 -5.75 -10.67
C ASP A 92 23.67 -5.40 -10.91
N ARG A 93 23.98 -4.12 -11.18
CA ARG A 93 25.35 -3.64 -11.44
C ARG A 93 25.56 -2.20 -10.96
N PRO A 94 26.78 -1.79 -10.66
CA PRO A 94 27.10 -0.38 -10.44
C PRO A 94 26.80 0.48 -11.69
N LEU A 95 26.51 1.78 -11.47
CA LEU A 95 26.36 2.74 -12.56
C LEU A 95 27.69 2.92 -13.31
N SER A 96 27.66 3.00 -14.64
CA SER A 96 28.82 3.32 -15.46
C SER A 96 29.32 4.75 -15.20
N ALA A 97 30.52 5.08 -15.66
CA ALA A 97 31.08 6.41 -15.49
C ALA A 97 30.22 7.51 -16.16
N GLU A 98 29.62 7.21 -17.33
CA GLU A 98 28.72 8.09 -18.05
C GLU A 98 27.41 8.28 -17.27
N GLU A 99 26.85 7.21 -16.72
CA GLU A 99 25.65 7.27 -15.90
C GLU A 99 25.86 8.04 -14.61
N GLN A 100 27.00 7.84 -13.95
CA GLN A 100 27.37 8.60 -12.76
C GLN A 100 27.51 10.11 -13.08
N LYS A 101 28.10 10.45 -14.24
CA LYS A 101 28.22 11.83 -14.71
C LYS A 101 26.84 12.43 -14.99
N ALA A 102 25.93 11.68 -15.63
CA ALA A 102 24.58 12.12 -15.92
C ALA A 102 23.79 12.39 -14.63
N VAL A 103 23.81 11.44 -13.66
CA VAL A 103 23.12 11.64 -12.38
C VAL A 103 23.66 12.88 -11.65
N LYS A 104 25.01 13.02 -11.57
CA LYS A 104 25.61 14.21 -10.94
C LYS A 104 25.17 15.50 -11.62
N ALA A 105 25.25 15.57 -12.94
CA ALA A 105 24.88 16.76 -13.71
C ALA A 105 23.40 17.14 -13.50
N ALA A 106 22.50 16.17 -13.50
CA ALA A 106 21.07 16.40 -13.26
C ALA A 106 20.81 17.03 -11.88
N PHE A 107 21.44 16.52 -10.81
CA PHE A 107 21.26 17.10 -9.48
C PHE A 107 22.00 18.45 -9.31
N ASP A 108 23.13 18.66 -9.97
CA ASP A 108 23.84 19.96 -9.97
C ASP A 108 23.02 21.06 -10.68
N ALA A 109 22.26 20.69 -11.73
CA ALA A 109 21.40 21.62 -12.46
C ALA A 109 20.18 22.08 -11.64
N TYR A 110 19.68 21.24 -10.72
CA TYR A 110 18.49 21.52 -9.90
C TYR A 110 18.80 21.47 -8.39
N PRO A 111 19.67 22.35 -7.86
CA PRO A 111 20.19 22.27 -6.49
C PRO A 111 19.13 22.47 -5.39
N LYS A 112 17.95 22.99 -5.72
CA LYS A 112 16.86 23.20 -4.76
C LYS A 112 16.04 21.95 -4.46
N VAL A 113 16.15 20.90 -5.28
CA VAL A 113 15.31 19.69 -5.15
C VAL A 113 15.56 18.99 -3.82
N MET A 114 16.81 18.70 -3.48
CA MET A 114 17.11 17.98 -2.22
C MET A 114 16.65 18.75 -0.98
N PRO A 115 16.97 20.05 -0.81
CA PRO A 115 16.43 20.85 0.30
C PRO A 115 14.91 20.86 0.39
N LEU A 116 14.18 20.90 -0.73
CA LEU A 116 12.73 20.85 -0.73
C LEU A 116 12.18 19.49 -0.30
N LEU A 117 12.80 18.39 -0.74
CA LEU A 117 12.44 17.03 -0.32
C LEU A 117 12.72 16.81 1.18
N GLU A 118 13.82 17.33 1.70
CA GLU A 118 14.15 17.30 3.13
C GLU A 118 13.12 18.09 3.97
N GLN A 119 12.71 19.27 3.51
CA GLN A 119 11.66 20.06 4.15
C GLN A 119 10.31 19.30 4.12
N ALA A 120 9.94 18.69 2.99
CA ALA A 120 8.75 17.86 2.89
C ALA A 120 8.80 16.69 3.89
N ALA A 121 9.92 15.98 3.96
CA ALA A 121 10.09 14.85 4.86
C ALA A 121 10.08 15.23 6.35
N ALA A 122 10.47 16.47 6.69
CA ALA A 122 10.43 17.00 8.05
C ALA A 122 9.02 17.39 8.51
N CYS A 123 8.08 17.59 7.59
CA CYS A 123 6.69 17.89 7.90
C CYS A 123 6.01 16.70 8.60
N GLN A 124 5.08 17.01 9.51
CA GLN A 124 4.25 16.00 10.16
C GLN A 124 2.96 15.73 9.39
N GLU A 125 2.50 16.70 8.62
CA GLU A 125 1.25 16.68 7.88
C GLU A 125 1.49 16.59 6.37
N PHE A 126 0.51 15.99 5.70
CA PHE A 126 0.45 15.93 4.26
C PHE A 126 -1.00 16.13 3.84
N ASP A 127 -1.28 17.28 3.23
CA ASP A 127 -2.59 17.63 2.71
C ASP A 127 -2.42 18.26 1.32
N ARG A 128 -3.00 17.61 0.31
CA ARG A 128 -2.99 18.12 -1.06
C ARG A 128 -3.98 19.28 -1.29
N GLU A 129 -4.73 19.64 -0.27
CA GLU A 129 -5.78 20.67 -0.32
C GLU A 129 -6.86 20.28 -1.36
N ILE A 130 -7.27 18.99 -1.34
CA ILE A 130 -8.27 18.47 -2.26
C ILE A 130 -9.62 19.13 -1.91
N ASP A 131 -10.22 19.80 -2.89
CA ASP A 131 -11.60 20.24 -2.77
C ASP A 131 -12.57 19.08 -2.98
N TYR A 132 -12.87 18.37 -1.90
CA TYR A 132 -13.77 17.24 -1.91
C TYR A 132 -15.21 17.59 -2.36
N ALA A 133 -15.61 18.86 -2.38
CA ALA A 133 -16.91 19.25 -2.89
C ALA A 133 -16.99 19.14 -4.41
N THR A 134 -15.86 19.29 -5.11
CA THR A 134 -15.76 19.22 -6.57
C THR A 134 -15.30 17.87 -7.09
N VAL A 135 -14.81 16.96 -6.22
CA VAL A 135 -14.30 15.63 -6.60
C VAL A 135 -15.31 14.81 -7.42
N ALA A 136 -16.61 14.95 -7.15
CA ALA A 136 -17.63 14.22 -7.90
C ALA A 136 -17.70 14.59 -9.40
N SER A 137 -17.22 15.77 -9.78
CA SER A 137 -17.21 16.25 -11.17
C SER A 137 -15.92 15.95 -11.94
N ASP A 138 -14.78 15.82 -11.23
CA ASP A 138 -13.47 15.45 -11.81
C ASP A 138 -12.71 14.54 -10.87
N LEU A 139 -13.22 13.32 -10.73
CA LEU A 139 -12.68 12.33 -9.83
C LEU A 139 -11.28 11.84 -10.27
N GLU A 140 -11.10 11.61 -11.58
CA GLU A 140 -9.88 11.04 -12.14
C GLU A 140 -8.72 12.04 -12.03
N GLY A 141 -8.89 13.26 -12.51
CA GLY A 141 -7.86 14.31 -12.47
C GLY A 141 -7.46 14.67 -11.05
N THR A 142 -8.45 14.77 -10.14
CA THR A 142 -8.19 15.19 -8.76
C THR A 142 -7.50 14.12 -7.90
N LEU A 143 -7.88 12.84 -8.05
CA LEU A 143 -7.40 11.76 -7.18
C LEU A 143 -6.23 10.96 -7.77
N PHE A 144 -6.15 10.78 -9.09
CA PHE A 144 -5.20 9.85 -9.70
C PHE A 144 -3.97 10.52 -10.34
N ASP A 145 -4.09 11.73 -10.86
CA ASP A 145 -2.97 12.44 -11.52
C ASP A 145 -1.70 12.55 -10.64
N PRO A 146 -1.80 12.89 -9.34
CA PRO A 146 -0.61 13.03 -8.48
C PRO A 146 0.17 11.75 -8.21
N THR A 147 -0.42 10.59 -8.45
CA THR A 147 0.24 9.29 -8.16
C THR A 147 1.50 9.07 -9.03
N GLY A 148 1.52 9.62 -10.24
CA GLY A 148 2.70 9.63 -11.11
C GLY A 148 3.86 10.41 -10.52
N LYS A 149 3.57 11.56 -9.89
CA LYS A 149 4.55 12.47 -9.29
C LYS A 149 5.27 11.83 -8.08
N HIS A 150 4.55 11.09 -7.24
CA HIS A 150 5.17 10.35 -6.13
C HIS A 150 6.15 9.28 -6.60
N ARG A 151 5.81 8.56 -7.69
CA ARG A 151 6.74 7.60 -8.31
C ARG A 151 7.97 8.30 -8.86
N THR A 152 7.83 9.49 -9.44
CA THR A 152 8.96 10.29 -9.93
C THR A 152 9.92 10.62 -8.80
N VAL A 153 9.43 11.13 -7.66
CA VAL A 153 10.24 11.38 -6.46
C VAL A 153 11.03 10.12 -6.07
N ALA A 154 10.32 8.98 -5.93
CA ALA A 154 10.94 7.74 -5.49
C ALA A 154 12.02 7.25 -6.47
N ARG A 155 11.78 7.35 -7.78
CA ARG A 155 12.72 6.95 -8.83
C ARG A 155 13.97 7.85 -8.85
N VAL A 156 13.78 9.15 -8.75
CA VAL A 156 14.88 10.12 -8.73
C VAL A 156 15.77 9.89 -7.52
N LEU A 157 15.20 9.75 -6.31
CA LEU A 157 15.97 9.45 -5.10
C LEU A 157 16.66 8.09 -5.17
N THR A 158 16.01 7.06 -5.70
CA THR A 158 16.62 5.74 -5.88
C THR A 158 17.86 5.80 -6.76
N LEU A 159 17.80 6.49 -7.91
CA LEU A 159 18.97 6.66 -8.78
C LEU A 159 20.10 7.41 -8.08
N ARG A 160 19.77 8.41 -7.25
CA ARG A 160 20.78 9.11 -6.44
C ARG A 160 21.43 8.20 -5.41
N VAL A 161 20.66 7.33 -4.76
CA VAL A 161 21.23 6.30 -3.85
C VAL A 161 22.21 5.41 -4.60
N TYR A 162 21.88 4.90 -5.79
CA TYR A 162 22.80 4.06 -6.59
C TYR A 162 24.03 4.83 -7.06
N TYR A 163 23.89 6.12 -7.38
CA TYR A 163 25.04 6.99 -7.66
C TYR A 163 25.96 7.08 -6.45
N LEU A 164 25.43 7.34 -5.25
CA LEU A 164 26.21 7.44 -4.02
C LEU A 164 26.88 6.11 -3.65
N LEU A 165 26.19 4.97 -3.86
CA LEU A 165 26.77 3.64 -3.72
C LEU A 165 27.95 3.43 -4.67
N SER A 166 27.86 3.89 -5.93
CA SER A 166 28.97 3.82 -6.91
C SER A 166 30.19 4.67 -6.49
N LYS A 167 29.99 5.63 -5.57
CA LYS A 167 31.03 6.46 -4.96
C LYS A 167 31.50 5.97 -3.59
N SER A 168 30.96 4.85 -3.10
CA SER A 168 31.18 4.36 -1.74
C SER A 168 30.78 5.35 -0.64
N GLN A 169 29.84 6.24 -0.93
CA GLN A 169 29.29 7.23 -0.01
C GLN A 169 28.11 6.64 0.74
N TYR A 170 28.37 5.65 1.61
CA TYR A 170 27.31 4.81 2.23
C TYR A 170 26.42 5.59 3.18
N ASP A 171 26.98 6.53 3.95
CA ASP A 171 26.20 7.34 4.90
C ASP A 171 25.24 8.29 4.17
N GLU A 172 25.67 8.93 3.09
CA GLU A 172 24.80 9.76 2.26
C GLU A 172 23.73 8.95 1.56
N ALA A 173 24.08 7.77 1.04
CA ALA A 173 23.16 6.85 0.41
C ALA A 173 22.08 6.37 1.40
N LEU A 174 22.44 6.12 2.66
CA LEU A 174 21.48 5.74 3.69
C LEU A 174 20.58 6.92 4.09
N ARG A 175 21.10 8.15 4.17
CA ARG A 175 20.24 9.34 4.40
C ARG A 175 19.20 9.52 3.32
N ASP A 176 19.56 9.35 2.06
CA ASP A 176 18.61 9.45 0.94
C ASP A 176 17.58 8.32 0.97
N SER A 177 17.97 7.11 1.38
CA SER A 177 17.04 6.00 1.56
C SER A 177 16.05 6.28 2.71
N ILE A 178 16.52 6.83 3.83
CA ILE A 178 15.67 7.26 4.95
C ILE A 178 14.76 8.42 4.52
N LEU A 179 15.27 9.37 3.73
CA LEU A 179 14.48 10.46 3.15
C LEU A 179 13.32 9.90 2.31
N LEU A 180 13.59 8.94 1.43
CA LEU A 180 12.57 8.28 0.63
C LEU A 180 11.53 7.57 1.51
N LEU A 181 11.93 6.87 2.56
CA LEU A 181 11.02 6.23 3.51
C LEU A 181 10.12 7.26 4.21
N ARG A 182 10.66 8.41 4.65
CA ARG A 182 9.87 9.49 5.25
C ARG A 182 8.84 10.06 4.28
N LEU A 183 9.22 10.29 3.04
CA LEU A 183 8.30 10.76 1.99
C LEU A 183 7.23 9.71 1.67
N ALA A 184 7.59 8.43 1.64
CA ALA A 184 6.63 7.35 1.41
C ALA A 184 5.51 7.31 2.46
N ARG A 185 5.78 7.66 3.74
CA ARG A 185 4.72 7.81 4.75
C ARG A 185 3.71 8.91 4.41
N HIS A 186 4.15 9.99 3.76
CA HIS A 186 3.22 11.01 3.26
C HIS A 186 2.42 10.47 2.08
N PHE A 187 3.06 9.76 1.15
CA PHE A 187 2.37 9.18 -0.01
C PHE A 187 1.36 8.09 0.38
N GLU A 188 1.57 7.39 1.49
CA GLU A 188 0.57 6.46 2.05
C GLU A 188 -0.68 7.15 2.62
N ARG A 189 -0.68 8.50 2.74
CA ARG A 189 -1.86 9.30 3.13
C ARG A 189 -2.72 9.72 1.93
N GLU A 190 -2.35 9.33 0.71
CA GLU A 190 -3.21 9.54 -0.45
C GLU A 190 -4.55 8.83 -0.27
N PRO A 191 -5.65 9.47 -0.70
CA PRO A 191 -6.95 8.82 -0.62
C PRO A 191 -7.02 7.63 -1.60
N MET A 192 -7.90 6.69 -1.28
CA MET A 192 -8.21 5.49 -2.03
C MET A 192 -7.05 4.48 -2.13
N THR A 193 -7.42 3.26 -2.49
CA THR A 193 -6.48 2.14 -2.60
C THR A 193 -5.38 2.39 -3.63
N LEU A 194 -5.68 3.04 -4.75
CA LEU A 194 -4.70 3.29 -5.81
C LEU A 194 -3.62 4.28 -5.33
N GLY A 195 -3.99 5.40 -4.73
CA GLY A 195 -3.06 6.39 -4.19
C GLY A 195 -2.18 5.78 -3.09
N TYR A 196 -2.81 5.08 -2.16
CA TYR A 196 -2.14 4.35 -1.09
C TYR A 196 -1.13 3.33 -1.61
N LEU A 197 -1.47 2.51 -2.62
CA LEU A 197 -0.58 1.52 -3.22
C LEU A 197 0.65 2.13 -3.88
N VAL A 198 0.53 3.35 -4.40
CA VAL A 198 1.70 4.09 -4.89
C VAL A 198 2.63 4.45 -3.73
N GLY A 199 2.10 4.89 -2.59
CA GLY A 199 2.88 5.10 -1.36
C GLY A 199 3.58 3.82 -0.88
N VAL A 200 2.86 2.70 -0.86
CA VAL A 200 3.41 1.37 -0.52
C VAL A 200 4.54 0.96 -1.48
N ALA A 201 4.38 1.22 -2.79
CA ALA A 201 5.43 0.94 -3.77
C ALA A 201 6.67 1.84 -3.56
N CYS A 202 6.48 3.14 -3.26
CA CYS A 202 7.58 4.05 -2.92
C CYS A 202 8.30 3.61 -1.63
N LYS A 203 7.55 3.13 -0.63
CA LYS A 203 8.13 2.51 0.58
C LYS A 203 8.97 1.29 0.24
N GLY A 204 8.47 0.39 -0.61
CA GLY A 204 9.23 -0.76 -1.10
C GLY A 204 10.57 -0.35 -1.71
N MET A 205 10.57 0.67 -2.58
CA MET A 205 11.80 1.22 -3.17
C MET A 205 12.78 1.75 -2.12
N GLY A 206 12.27 2.44 -1.09
CA GLY A 206 13.10 2.93 0.02
C GLY A 206 13.70 1.79 0.86
N LEU A 207 12.92 0.72 1.13
CA LEU A 207 13.40 -0.48 1.84
C LEU A 207 14.49 -1.21 1.06
N ASP A 208 14.30 -1.41 -0.25
CA ASP A 208 15.28 -2.03 -1.12
C ASP A 208 16.56 -1.18 -1.22
N ALA A 209 16.43 0.13 -1.37
CA ALA A 209 17.56 1.06 -1.39
C ALA A 209 18.37 0.99 -0.09
N ALA A 210 17.72 1.08 1.08
CA ALA A 210 18.38 0.98 2.38
C ALA A 210 19.03 -0.40 2.58
N ASN A 211 18.38 -1.50 2.18
CA ASN A 211 18.99 -2.83 2.20
C ASN A 211 20.26 -2.88 1.37
N ASN A 212 20.23 -2.37 0.14
CA ASN A 212 21.39 -2.37 -0.75
C ASN A 212 22.55 -1.55 -0.15
N VAL A 213 22.27 -0.42 0.51
CA VAL A 213 23.28 0.35 1.23
C VAL A 213 23.90 -0.46 2.36
N LEU A 214 23.07 -1.07 3.20
CA LEU A 214 23.54 -1.89 4.33
C LEU A 214 24.39 -3.10 3.87
N GLN A 215 24.08 -3.68 2.70
CA GLN A 215 24.85 -4.79 2.14
C GLN A 215 26.15 -4.32 1.45
N ALA A 216 26.21 -3.06 0.96
CA ALA A 216 27.36 -2.55 0.21
C ALA A 216 28.56 -2.13 1.08
N GLY A 217 28.30 -1.64 2.30
CA GLY A 217 29.39 -1.19 3.14
C GLY A 217 29.00 -0.67 4.52
N PRO A 218 29.99 -0.24 5.31
CA PRO A 218 29.75 0.24 6.67
C PRO A 218 29.03 1.59 6.67
N VAL A 219 28.07 1.73 7.58
CA VAL A 219 27.36 2.99 7.87
C VAL A 219 27.48 3.36 9.34
N SER A 220 27.39 4.65 9.65
CA SER A 220 27.53 5.17 11.02
C SER A 220 26.44 4.64 11.97
N LYS A 221 26.78 4.57 13.27
CA LYS A 221 25.84 4.10 14.31
C LYS A 221 24.62 5.03 14.43
N GLU A 222 24.82 6.30 14.21
CA GLU A 222 23.78 7.34 14.26
C GLU A 222 22.73 7.09 13.19
N LEU A 223 23.16 6.84 11.95
CA LEU A 223 22.24 6.55 10.85
C LEU A 223 21.55 5.19 10.99
N ARG A 224 22.22 4.19 11.58
CA ARG A 224 21.55 2.93 11.90
C ARG A 224 20.41 3.12 12.90
N LYS A 225 20.59 3.97 13.92
CA LYS A 225 19.53 4.32 14.88
C LYS A 225 18.40 5.10 14.21
N GLU A 226 18.77 6.04 13.34
CA GLU A 226 17.79 6.83 12.58
C GLU A 226 16.96 5.95 11.65
N LEU A 227 17.59 5.01 10.94
CA LEU A 227 16.91 4.02 10.12
C LEU A 227 15.95 3.16 10.95
N ASP A 228 16.40 2.61 12.10
CA ASP A 228 15.54 1.79 12.95
C ASP A 228 14.33 2.57 13.47
N ALA A 229 14.54 3.82 13.90
CA ALA A 229 13.47 4.70 14.35
C ALA A 229 12.47 5.02 13.21
N GLU A 230 12.94 5.20 11.97
CA GLU A 230 12.07 5.42 10.83
C GLU A 230 11.29 4.16 10.46
N LEU A 231 11.96 3.01 10.42
CA LEU A 231 11.31 1.72 10.14
C LEU A 231 10.24 1.36 11.18
N ALA A 232 10.45 1.71 12.46
CA ALA A 232 9.45 1.54 13.49
C ALA A 232 8.15 2.29 13.21
N ARG A 233 8.24 3.48 12.58
CA ARG A 233 7.07 4.28 12.17
C ARG A 233 6.29 3.66 11.01
N HIS A 234 6.89 2.75 10.26
CA HIS A 234 6.25 2.03 9.16
C HIS A 234 5.53 0.75 9.60
N ASP A 235 5.57 0.39 10.87
CA ASP A 235 4.95 -0.84 11.40
C ASP A 235 3.48 -0.66 11.81
N ASN A 236 2.83 0.45 11.43
CA ASN A 236 1.40 0.70 11.61
C ASN A 236 0.61 0.45 10.32
N LEU A 237 -0.70 0.46 10.42
CA LEU A 237 -1.65 0.30 9.32
C LEU A 237 -2.55 1.54 9.13
N ASP A 238 -2.12 2.72 9.57
CA ASP A 238 -2.94 3.94 9.52
C ASP A 238 -3.21 4.40 8.10
N GLY A 239 -2.21 4.33 7.21
CA GLY A 239 -2.38 4.62 5.79
C GLY A 239 -3.39 3.66 5.13
N TYR A 240 -3.32 2.35 5.45
CA TYR A 240 -4.29 1.39 4.98
C TYR A 240 -5.70 1.69 5.48
N ARG A 241 -5.86 2.03 6.77
CA ARG A 241 -7.16 2.41 7.34
C ARG A 241 -7.73 3.64 6.64
N TRP A 242 -6.90 4.64 6.40
CA TRP A 242 -7.29 5.84 5.65
C TRP A 242 -7.74 5.50 4.23
N ALA A 243 -6.96 4.69 3.50
CA ALA A 243 -7.31 4.24 2.16
C ALA A 243 -8.65 3.51 2.13
N MET A 244 -8.92 2.62 3.09
CA MET A 244 -10.21 1.91 3.18
C MET A 244 -11.39 2.84 3.47
N ARG A 245 -11.20 3.86 4.29
CA ARG A 245 -12.25 4.87 4.57
C ARG A 245 -12.59 5.67 3.32
N THR A 246 -11.60 6.14 2.60
CA THR A 246 -11.79 6.91 1.38
C THR A 246 -12.30 6.07 0.21
N GLU A 247 -11.87 4.80 0.12
CA GLU A 247 -12.40 3.82 -0.83
C GLU A 247 -13.90 3.56 -0.58
N ARG A 248 -14.31 3.45 0.71
CA ARG A 248 -15.72 3.31 1.06
C ARG A 248 -16.55 4.50 0.58
N VAL A 249 -16.07 5.72 0.80
CA VAL A 249 -16.74 6.94 0.32
C VAL A 249 -16.83 6.96 -1.21
N TYR A 250 -15.74 6.58 -1.89
CA TYR A 250 -15.72 6.46 -3.34
C TYR A 250 -16.78 5.46 -3.84
N GLY A 251 -16.80 4.26 -3.30
CA GLY A 251 -17.78 3.25 -3.69
C GLY A 251 -19.22 3.69 -3.44
N LEU A 252 -19.52 4.31 -2.30
CA LEU A 252 -20.85 4.86 -2.03
C LEU A 252 -21.24 5.93 -3.07
N THR A 253 -20.30 6.75 -3.52
CA THR A 253 -20.53 7.72 -4.61
C THR A 253 -20.85 7.01 -5.93
N GLN A 254 -20.16 5.90 -6.25
CA GLN A 254 -20.44 5.10 -7.45
C GLN A 254 -21.84 4.46 -7.37
N TYR A 255 -22.24 3.90 -6.22
CA TYR A 255 -23.59 3.37 -6.03
C TYR A 255 -24.66 4.47 -6.20
N ALA A 256 -24.43 5.67 -5.68
CA ALA A 256 -25.34 6.79 -5.82
C ALA A 256 -25.50 7.24 -7.29
N ALA A 257 -24.46 7.10 -8.11
CA ALA A 257 -24.45 7.49 -9.52
C ALA A 257 -25.10 6.47 -10.47
N ILE A 258 -25.49 5.26 -10.00
CA ILE A 258 -26.10 4.23 -10.87
C ILE A 258 -27.44 4.73 -11.40
N PRO A 259 -27.61 4.78 -12.73
CA PRO A 259 -28.91 5.09 -13.31
C PRO A 259 -29.99 4.10 -12.89
N ALA A 260 -31.20 4.58 -12.66
CA ALA A 260 -32.34 3.77 -12.27
C ALA A 260 -32.20 2.95 -10.94
N ARG A 261 -31.16 3.23 -10.12
CA ARG A 261 -30.94 2.57 -8.82
C ARG A 261 -32.19 2.56 -7.95
N ASN A 262 -32.97 3.65 -7.97
CA ASN A 262 -34.15 3.81 -7.12
C ASN A 262 -35.44 3.28 -7.77
N VAL A 263 -35.35 2.70 -8.98
CA VAL A 263 -36.51 2.17 -9.67
C VAL A 263 -36.89 0.81 -9.06
N TRP A 264 -38.13 0.69 -8.61
CA TRP A 264 -38.71 -0.57 -8.14
C TRP A 264 -38.91 -1.53 -9.34
N PRO A 265 -38.52 -2.80 -9.30
CA PRO A 265 -37.94 -3.58 -8.16
C PRO A 265 -36.41 -3.65 -8.18
N ILE A 266 -35.70 -2.96 -9.12
CA ILE A 266 -34.25 -3.00 -9.31
C ILE A 266 -33.51 -2.51 -8.04
N ARG A 267 -34.15 -1.62 -7.29
CA ARG A 267 -33.67 -1.07 -6.03
C ARG A 267 -33.22 -2.15 -5.03
N ALA A 268 -33.97 -3.25 -4.92
CA ALA A 268 -33.63 -4.34 -4.00
C ALA A 268 -32.25 -4.97 -4.33
N GLN A 269 -31.95 -5.13 -5.62
CA GLN A 269 -30.66 -5.68 -6.07
C GLN A 269 -29.51 -4.75 -5.69
N TRP A 270 -29.62 -3.46 -5.98
CA TRP A 270 -28.55 -2.50 -5.70
C TRP A 270 -28.35 -2.27 -4.21
N ASN A 271 -29.42 -2.24 -3.41
CA ASN A 271 -29.31 -2.17 -1.96
C ASN A 271 -28.65 -3.41 -1.37
N TYR A 272 -28.91 -4.59 -1.95
CA TYR A 272 -28.23 -5.83 -1.54
C TYR A 272 -26.73 -5.78 -1.88
N ASP A 273 -26.38 -5.38 -3.10
CA ASP A 273 -24.98 -5.26 -3.55
C ASP A 273 -24.21 -4.24 -2.70
N GLU A 274 -24.78 -3.04 -2.50
CA GLU A 274 -24.18 -2.00 -1.64
C GLU A 274 -24.04 -2.46 -0.17
N SER A 275 -25.02 -3.18 0.36
CA SER A 275 -24.93 -3.79 1.70
C SER A 275 -23.75 -4.77 1.79
N LYS A 276 -23.52 -5.57 0.74
CA LYS A 276 -22.37 -6.48 0.65
C LYS A 276 -21.05 -5.74 0.51
N TYR A 277 -21.02 -4.66 -0.26
CA TYR A 277 -19.87 -3.77 -0.34
C TYR A 277 -19.51 -3.18 1.03
N LEU A 278 -20.50 -2.68 1.79
CA LEU A 278 -20.26 -2.15 3.14
C LEU A 278 -19.75 -3.22 4.12
N GLU A 279 -20.24 -4.47 4.03
CA GLU A 279 -19.70 -5.59 4.81
C GLU A 279 -18.24 -5.87 4.49
N LEU A 280 -17.87 -5.81 3.20
CA LEU A 280 -16.49 -5.95 2.75
C LEU A 280 -15.60 -4.84 3.30
N MET A 281 -16.05 -3.58 3.22
CA MET A 281 -15.28 -2.43 3.73
C MET A 281 -15.13 -2.47 5.24
N ASP A 282 -16.20 -2.80 5.99
CA ASP A 282 -16.16 -2.94 7.45
C ASP A 282 -15.18 -4.04 7.89
N MET A 283 -15.20 -5.20 7.22
CA MET A 283 -14.23 -6.26 7.48
C MET A 283 -12.79 -5.77 7.27
N ASN A 284 -12.50 -5.05 6.16
CA ASN A 284 -11.16 -4.56 5.89
C ASN A 284 -10.71 -3.47 6.87
N LEU A 285 -11.60 -2.65 7.38
CA LEU A 285 -11.30 -1.71 8.48
C LEU A 285 -10.99 -2.43 9.80
N LYS A 286 -11.67 -3.55 10.08
CA LYS A 286 -11.42 -4.40 11.26
C LYS A 286 -10.13 -5.20 11.16
N CYS A 287 -9.66 -5.52 9.93
CA CYS A 287 -8.40 -6.24 9.70
C CYS A 287 -7.19 -5.58 10.36
N VAL A 288 -7.22 -4.28 10.57
CA VAL A 288 -6.10 -3.52 11.17
C VAL A 288 -5.74 -4.02 12.58
N SER A 289 -6.68 -4.60 13.30
CA SER A 289 -6.52 -5.08 14.69
C SER A 289 -6.53 -6.61 14.84
N LEU A 290 -6.59 -7.35 13.74
CA LEU A 290 -6.67 -8.82 13.78
C LEU A 290 -5.39 -9.48 13.25
N PRO A 291 -5.03 -10.67 13.75
CA PRO A 291 -3.98 -11.51 13.14
C PRO A 291 -4.29 -11.82 11.67
N TYR A 292 -3.24 -11.91 10.85
CA TYR A 292 -3.40 -12.18 9.41
C TYR A 292 -4.19 -13.46 9.11
N THR A 293 -4.00 -14.50 9.90
CA THR A 293 -4.69 -15.79 9.76
C THR A 293 -6.20 -15.66 9.94
N GLU A 294 -6.65 -14.83 10.88
CA GLU A 294 -8.07 -14.54 11.11
C GLU A 294 -8.66 -13.69 9.98
N VAL A 295 -7.90 -12.72 9.49
CA VAL A 295 -8.27 -11.90 8.34
C VAL A 295 -8.44 -12.77 7.10
N ARG A 296 -7.51 -13.69 6.84
CA ARG A 296 -7.57 -14.65 5.72
C ARG A 296 -8.83 -15.52 5.80
N ALA A 297 -9.13 -16.06 6.97
CA ALA A 297 -10.33 -16.88 7.18
C ALA A 297 -11.65 -16.09 6.98
N SER A 298 -11.68 -14.84 7.48
CA SER A 298 -12.84 -13.95 7.33
C SER A 298 -13.08 -13.58 5.87
N ARG A 299 -12.00 -13.30 5.11
CA ARG A 299 -12.07 -13.00 3.68
C ARG A 299 -12.62 -14.16 2.87
N GLN A 300 -12.21 -15.39 3.15
CA GLN A 300 -12.75 -16.58 2.45
C GLN A 300 -14.27 -16.70 2.63
N LYS A 301 -14.80 -16.41 3.82
CA LYS A 301 -16.24 -16.42 4.09
C LYS A 301 -16.99 -15.34 3.31
N ILE A 302 -16.43 -14.11 3.28
CA ILE A 302 -17.05 -13.01 2.53
C ILE A 302 -17.00 -13.29 1.03
N TYR A 303 -15.85 -13.77 0.52
CA TYR A 303 -15.72 -14.14 -0.88
C TYR A 303 -16.76 -15.17 -1.34
N ALA A 304 -17.00 -16.21 -0.53
CA ALA A 304 -18.04 -17.17 -0.82
C ALA A 304 -19.45 -16.51 -0.93
N GLY A 305 -19.72 -15.48 -0.14
CA GLY A 305 -20.97 -14.71 -0.18
C GLY A 305 -21.07 -13.74 -1.37
N LEU A 306 -19.95 -13.32 -1.97
CA LEU A 306 -19.93 -12.42 -3.12
C LEU A 306 -20.13 -13.12 -4.47
N HIS A 307 -20.03 -14.45 -4.54
CA HIS A 307 -20.28 -15.23 -5.76
C HIS A 307 -21.77 -15.27 -6.19
N SER A 308 -22.56 -14.33 -5.74
CA SER A 308 -23.94 -14.17 -6.17
C SER A 308 -24.01 -13.27 -7.41
N ARG A 309 -24.83 -13.66 -8.39
CA ARG A 309 -25.16 -12.80 -9.55
C ARG A 309 -25.76 -11.44 -9.16
N PHE A 310 -26.08 -11.24 -7.89
CA PHE A 310 -26.62 -9.99 -7.34
C PHE A 310 -25.54 -9.10 -6.71
N CYS A 311 -24.30 -9.56 -6.60
CA CYS A 311 -23.16 -8.80 -6.09
C CYS A 311 -22.25 -8.37 -7.25
N VAL A 312 -22.63 -7.33 -7.99
CA VAL A 312 -21.92 -6.90 -9.21
C VAL A 312 -20.70 -6.06 -8.87
N LEU A 313 -20.91 -4.90 -8.22
CA LEU A 313 -19.81 -3.98 -7.88
C LEU A 313 -18.99 -4.50 -6.71
N ALA A 314 -19.60 -5.05 -5.67
CA ALA A 314 -18.89 -5.61 -4.53
C ALA A 314 -17.91 -6.71 -4.96
N SER A 315 -18.33 -7.61 -5.87
CA SER A 315 -17.46 -8.68 -6.39
C SER A 315 -16.33 -8.16 -7.27
N LEU A 316 -16.54 -7.08 -8.01
CA LEU A 316 -15.54 -6.46 -8.88
C LEU A 316 -14.41 -5.80 -8.07
N VAL A 317 -14.74 -5.15 -6.96
CA VAL A 317 -13.79 -4.40 -6.11
C VAL A 317 -13.00 -5.32 -5.16
N PHE A 318 -13.58 -6.46 -4.78
CA PHE A 318 -12.98 -7.37 -3.80
C PHE A 318 -11.52 -7.78 -4.09
N PRO A 319 -11.13 -8.21 -5.32
CA PRO A 319 -9.75 -8.62 -5.58
C PRO A 319 -8.74 -7.48 -5.40
N ALA A 320 -9.12 -6.25 -5.75
CA ALA A 320 -8.27 -5.07 -5.59
C ALA A 320 -8.04 -4.73 -4.11
N ILE A 321 -9.08 -4.78 -3.29
CA ILE A 321 -9.00 -4.55 -1.84
C ILE A 321 -8.13 -5.62 -1.17
N GLN A 322 -8.30 -6.90 -1.54
CA GLN A 322 -7.48 -7.99 -1.04
C GLN A 322 -6.01 -7.77 -1.39
N SER A 323 -5.71 -7.48 -2.65
CA SER A 323 -4.34 -7.23 -3.12
C SER A 323 -3.69 -6.05 -2.38
N THR A 324 -4.48 -5.03 -2.03
CA THR A 324 -4.01 -3.85 -1.26
C THR A 324 -3.54 -4.25 0.14
N TYR A 325 -4.33 -5.06 0.85
CA TYR A 325 -3.92 -5.54 2.17
C TYR A 325 -2.69 -6.44 2.12
N ASP A 326 -2.66 -7.36 1.16
CA ASP A 326 -1.53 -8.29 1.00
C ASP A 326 -0.25 -7.52 0.65
N ALA A 327 -0.31 -6.49 -0.20
CA ALA A 327 0.81 -5.60 -0.49
C ALA A 327 1.28 -4.83 0.77
N THR A 328 0.33 -4.38 1.60
CA THR A 328 0.62 -3.72 2.87
C THR A 328 1.38 -4.68 3.82
N MET A 329 0.90 -5.91 3.96
CA MET A 329 1.53 -6.90 4.84
C MET A 329 2.91 -7.33 4.35
N ARG A 330 3.13 -7.44 3.03
CA ARG A 330 4.45 -7.70 2.44
C ARG A 330 5.45 -6.59 2.76
N THR A 331 5.08 -5.33 2.56
CA THR A 331 5.98 -4.20 2.88
C THR A 331 6.21 -4.05 4.38
N LYS A 332 5.24 -4.39 5.23
CA LYS A 332 5.40 -4.49 6.68
C LYS A 332 6.41 -5.58 7.04
N ALA A 333 6.32 -6.77 6.43
CA ALA A 333 7.29 -7.83 6.60
C ALA A 333 8.71 -7.38 6.18
N SER A 334 8.84 -6.76 5.01
CA SER A 334 10.13 -6.24 4.53
C SER A 334 10.72 -5.17 5.47
N ALA A 335 9.91 -4.28 6.02
CA ALA A 335 10.37 -3.29 6.99
C ALA A 335 10.91 -3.95 8.27
N ARG A 336 10.21 -4.97 8.80
CA ARG A 336 10.68 -5.74 9.94
C ARG A 336 11.96 -6.53 9.62
N CYS A 337 12.04 -7.14 8.44
CA CYS A 337 13.26 -7.82 7.97
C CYS A 337 14.45 -6.85 7.93
N LEU A 338 14.26 -5.64 7.42
CA LEU A 338 15.32 -4.62 7.37
C LEU A 338 15.76 -4.17 8.77
N ARG A 339 14.85 -4.05 9.74
CA ARG A 339 15.19 -3.78 11.14
C ARG A 339 16.08 -4.88 11.72
N VAL A 340 15.73 -6.14 11.47
CA VAL A 340 16.55 -7.30 11.91
C VAL A 340 17.91 -7.29 11.23
N ILE A 341 18.00 -7.07 9.91
CA ILE A 341 19.29 -6.97 9.19
C ILE A 341 20.14 -5.84 9.78
N ASN A 342 19.57 -4.66 9.99
CA ASN A 342 20.29 -3.52 10.57
C ASN A 342 20.85 -3.84 11.96
N ALA A 343 20.08 -4.53 12.82
CA ALA A 343 20.50 -4.94 14.14
C ALA A 343 21.58 -6.04 14.10
N LEU A 344 21.44 -7.04 13.20
CA LEU A 344 22.43 -8.10 13.00
C LEU A 344 23.80 -7.51 12.60
N GLN A 345 23.82 -6.65 11.59
CA GLN A 345 25.06 -6.01 11.12
C GLN A 345 25.70 -5.07 12.13
N ALA A 346 24.91 -4.49 13.05
CA ALA A 346 25.44 -3.64 14.12
C ALA A 346 26.09 -4.43 15.25
N ARG A 347 25.70 -5.71 15.47
CA ARG A 347 26.09 -6.51 16.64
C ARG A 347 27.00 -7.68 16.32
N VAL A 348 26.85 -8.28 15.15
CA VAL A 348 27.63 -9.46 14.75
C VAL A 348 28.88 -9.00 14.01
N PRO A 349 30.09 -9.31 14.53
CA PRO A 349 31.32 -8.97 13.84
C PRO A 349 31.39 -9.58 12.44
N PRO A 350 31.99 -8.89 11.45
CA PRO A 350 32.26 -9.47 10.14
C PRO A 350 33.01 -10.81 10.25
N GLY A 351 32.55 -11.81 9.48
CA GLY A 351 33.17 -13.15 9.50
C GLY A 351 32.70 -14.09 10.59
N SER A 352 31.82 -13.67 11.51
CA SER A 352 31.20 -14.57 12.48
C SER A 352 30.13 -15.43 11.81
N ASP A 353 30.19 -16.75 12.05
CA ASP A 353 29.16 -17.70 11.59
C ASP A 353 28.01 -17.87 12.58
N ALA A 354 28.09 -17.23 13.74
CA ALA A 354 27.06 -17.31 14.76
C ALA A 354 25.80 -16.54 14.35
N VAL A 355 24.67 -17.23 14.31
CA VAL A 355 23.35 -16.62 14.12
C VAL A 355 22.78 -16.32 15.52
N PRO A 356 22.75 -15.06 15.98
CA PRO A 356 22.18 -14.74 17.28
C PRO A 356 20.68 -14.98 17.31
N LYS A 357 20.14 -15.27 18.49
CA LYS A 357 18.69 -15.34 18.67
C LYS A 357 18.09 -13.94 18.45
N LEU A 358 16.93 -13.88 17.84
CA LEU A 358 16.22 -12.61 17.58
C LEU A 358 15.97 -11.81 18.88
N SER A 359 15.72 -12.49 19.99
CA SER A 359 15.56 -11.87 21.32
C SER A 359 16.82 -11.18 21.85
N GLU A 360 18.02 -11.52 21.34
CA GLU A 360 19.30 -10.93 21.72
C GLU A 360 19.63 -9.66 20.94
N LEU A 361 18.84 -9.35 19.87
CA LEU A 361 19.06 -8.18 19.03
C LEU A 361 18.63 -6.86 19.67
N GLY A 362 17.96 -6.88 20.85
CA GLY A 362 17.48 -5.68 21.53
C GLY A 362 16.42 -4.90 20.75
N LEU A 363 15.75 -5.57 19.82
CA LEU A 363 14.58 -5.06 19.14
C LEU A 363 13.32 -5.41 19.93
N PRO A 364 12.24 -4.61 19.83
CA PRO A 364 10.95 -4.98 20.40
C PRO A 364 10.41 -6.25 19.71
N ALA A 365 9.63 -7.05 20.44
CA ALA A 365 9.16 -8.36 19.99
C ALA A 365 8.42 -8.29 18.64
N GLU A 366 7.58 -7.29 18.46
CA GLU A 366 6.84 -7.06 17.21
C GLU A 366 7.76 -6.89 16.00
N ALA A 367 8.94 -6.26 16.16
CA ALA A 367 9.90 -6.05 15.07
C ALA A 367 10.56 -7.35 14.59
N THR A 368 10.54 -8.40 15.41
CA THR A 368 11.12 -9.71 15.09
C THR A 368 10.07 -10.77 14.75
N THR A 369 8.79 -10.39 14.78
CA THR A 369 7.65 -11.26 14.52
C THR A 369 7.21 -11.16 13.07
N ASP A 370 7.01 -12.29 12.42
CA ASP A 370 6.44 -12.39 11.08
C ASP A 370 4.96 -11.93 11.09
N PRO A 371 4.59 -10.88 10.33
CA PRO A 371 3.25 -10.34 10.38
C PRO A 371 2.18 -11.26 9.74
N PHE A 372 2.58 -12.36 9.08
CA PHE A 372 1.64 -13.32 8.49
C PHE A 372 1.34 -14.49 9.42
N THR A 373 2.28 -14.90 10.27
CA THR A 373 2.15 -16.11 11.08
C THR A 373 2.19 -15.85 12.59
N ASP A 374 2.52 -14.64 13.03
CA ASP A 374 2.80 -14.28 14.41
C ASP A 374 3.96 -15.11 15.05
N LYS A 375 4.75 -15.82 14.22
CA LYS A 375 5.96 -16.52 14.61
C LYS A 375 7.19 -15.63 14.41
N PRO A 376 8.37 -15.99 14.94
CA PRO A 376 9.60 -15.27 14.65
C PRO A 376 9.92 -15.25 13.14
N LEU A 377 10.45 -14.12 12.63
CA LEU A 377 11.04 -14.05 11.31
C LEU A 377 12.17 -15.07 11.15
N VAL A 378 12.37 -15.56 9.93
CA VAL A 378 13.45 -16.51 9.64
C VAL A 378 14.72 -15.75 9.28
N VAL A 379 15.85 -16.17 9.89
CA VAL A 379 17.17 -15.58 9.64
C VAL A 379 18.10 -16.64 9.08
N LYS A 380 18.76 -16.34 7.98
CA LYS A 380 19.80 -17.20 7.38
C LYS A 380 21.08 -16.42 7.15
N LYS A 381 22.22 -17.01 7.49
CA LYS A 381 23.53 -16.50 7.10
C LYS A 381 23.84 -16.98 5.70
N LEU A 382 24.16 -16.07 4.79
CA LEU A 382 24.66 -16.32 3.45
C LEU A 382 26.12 -15.90 3.34
N PRO A 383 26.87 -16.34 2.32
CA PRO A 383 28.29 -16.01 2.17
C PRO A 383 28.57 -14.50 2.12
N ASP A 384 27.64 -13.71 1.59
CA ASP A 384 27.76 -12.27 1.37
C ASP A 384 26.86 -11.42 2.29
N GLY A 385 26.17 -12.02 3.28
CA GLY A 385 25.35 -11.23 4.22
C GLY A 385 24.27 -12.01 4.96
N TRP A 386 23.27 -11.29 5.41
CA TRP A 386 22.12 -11.83 6.14
C TRP A 386 20.87 -11.81 5.27
N LEU A 387 20.23 -12.94 5.09
CA LEU A 387 18.87 -13.04 4.58
C LEU A 387 17.91 -13.13 5.75
N VAL A 388 16.94 -12.23 5.78
CA VAL A 388 15.84 -12.23 6.76
C VAL A 388 14.53 -12.21 5.99
N TYR A 389 13.59 -13.12 6.32
CA TYR A 389 12.34 -13.23 5.59
C TYR A 389 11.16 -13.69 6.45
N SER A 390 9.99 -13.39 5.96
CA SER A 390 8.66 -13.87 6.35
C SER A 390 8.25 -14.97 5.39
N VAL A 391 7.51 -15.95 5.86
CA VAL A 391 6.97 -17.04 5.02
C VAL A 391 5.81 -16.58 4.11
N GLY A 392 5.28 -15.36 4.30
CA GLY A 392 4.32 -14.78 3.37
C GLY A 392 2.89 -15.30 3.46
N GLU A 393 2.14 -15.07 2.39
CA GLU A 393 0.68 -15.26 2.31
C GLU A 393 0.25 -16.72 2.35
N ASP A 394 1.07 -17.65 1.86
CA ASP A 394 0.76 -19.09 1.86
C ASP A 394 0.98 -19.74 3.22
N LEU A 395 1.71 -19.06 4.12
CA LEU A 395 2.06 -19.50 5.47
C LEU A 395 3.02 -20.70 5.49
N GLU A 396 3.73 -20.94 4.37
CA GLU A 396 4.67 -22.04 4.18
C GLU A 396 6.10 -21.52 3.99
N ASP A 397 7.06 -22.05 4.75
CA ASP A 397 8.47 -21.70 4.59
C ASP A 397 9.02 -22.37 3.30
N SER A 398 9.24 -21.55 2.28
CA SER A 398 9.84 -21.96 1.01
C SER A 398 11.37 -21.82 0.98
N GLY A 399 11.99 -21.71 2.16
CA GLY A 399 13.43 -21.72 2.29
C GLY A 399 14.11 -20.38 1.98
N GLY A 400 13.39 -19.28 2.02
CA GLY A 400 13.89 -17.94 1.68
C GLY A 400 13.85 -17.67 0.18
N ALA A 401 12.87 -18.22 -0.55
CA ALA A 401 12.64 -17.95 -1.95
C ALA A 401 12.02 -16.54 -2.16
N VAL A 402 12.84 -15.51 -1.91
CA VAL A 402 12.42 -14.09 -1.93
C VAL A 402 12.49 -13.45 -3.32
N ASP A 403 12.90 -14.20 -4.35
CA ASP A 403 13.03 -13.69 -5.71
C ASP A 403 11.74 -13.85 -6.51
N SER A 404 11.40 -12.79 -7.28
CA SER A 404 10.24 -12.75 -8.17
C SER A 404 10.55 -13.12 -9.63
N SER A 405 11.78 -13.52 -9.95
CA SER A 405 12.21 -13.79 -11.34
C SER A 405 11.47 -14.96 -12.00
N SER A 406 10.96 -15.90 -11.20
CA SER A 406 10.19 -17.08 -11.64
C SER A 406 8.68 -16.97 -11.38
N GLY A 407 8.18 -15.82 -10.96
CA GLY A 407 6.78 -15.61 -10.60
C GLY A 407 6.60 -14.77 -9.32
N LYS A 408 5.49 -14.94 -8.61
CA LYS A 408 5.35 -14.35 -7.27
C LYS A 408 6.37 -14.99 -6.32
N PRO A 409 7.14 -14.17 -5.55
CA PRO A 409 7.95 -14.73 -4.48
C PRO A 409 7.05 -15.47 -3.51
N LYS A 410 7.51 -16.58 -2.97
CA LYS A 410 6.77 -17.35 -1.95
C LYS A 410 7.03 -16.80 -0.57
N ASP A 411 8.29 -16.45 -0.29
CA ASP A 411 8.71 -15.78 0.94
C ASP A 411 8.97 -14.29 0.66
N TYR A 412 8.76 -13.44 1.66
CA TYR A 412 8.97 -12.00 1.54
C TYR A 412 10.06 -11.53 2.49
N GLY A 413 11.18 -11.05 1.96
CA GLY A 413 12.31 -10.66 2.79
C GLY A 413 13.34 -9.84 2.05
N LEU A 414 14.40 -9.53 2.77
CA LEU A 414 15.52 -8.75 2.29
C LEU A 414 16.83 -9.48 2.59
N GLY A 415 17.82 -9.30 1.74
CA GLY A 415 19.09 -9.97 1.89
C GLY A 415 20.13 -9.47 0.89
N PRO A 416 21.30 -10.12 0.88
CA PRO A 416 22.38 -9.79 -0.02
C PRO A 416 22.05 -10.22 -1.47
N PRO A 417 22.88 -9.81 -2.46
CA PRO A 417 22.67 -10.19 -3.87
C PRO A 417 22.58 -11.69 -4.11
N SER A 418 23.29 -12.52 -3.32
CA SER A 418 23.23 -14.00 -3.44
C SER A 418 21.87 -14.58 -3.04
N ALA A 419 21.04 -13.84 -2.31
CA ALA A 419 19.67 -14.26 -2.00
C ALA A 419 18.75 -14.22 -3.23
N LYS A 420 19.14 -13.49 -4.28
CA LYS A 420 18.42 -13.40 -5.54
C LYS A 420 19.09 -14.32 -6.56
N PRO A 421 18.39 -15.31 -7.16
CA PRO A 421 18.98 -16.15 -8.21
C PRO A 421 19.43 -15.26 -9.38
N LYS A 422 20.61 -15.57 -9.91
CA LYS A 422 21.13 -14.88 -11.11
C LYS A 422 20.15 -15.11 -12.26
N LYS A 423 19.67 -14.04 -12.87
CA LYS A 423 18.93 -14.14 -14.13
C LYS A 423 19.80 -14.89 -15.14
N PRO A 424 19.23 -15.89 -15.85
CA PRO A 424 19.98 -16.52 -16.92
C PRO A 424 20.44 -15.43 -17.90
N THR A 425 21.74 -15.31 -18.09
CA THR A 425 22.34 -14.48 -19.15
C THR A 425 21.77 -14.93 -20.49
N LYS A 426 20.96 -14.05 -21.09
CA LYS A 426 20.50 -14.26 -22.49
C LYS A 426 21.62 -14.01 -23.45
#